data_ac9c4efd63a42f546e23c22c418ed837
#
_entry.id   ac9c4efd63a42f546e23c22c418ed837
#
_cell.length_a   1.000
_cell.length_b   1.000
_cell.length_c   1.000
_cell.angle_alpha   90.00
_cell.angle_beta   90.00
_cell.angle_gamma   90.00
#
_symmetry.space_group_name_H-M   'P 1'
#
loop_
_entity.id
_entity.type
_entity.pdbx_description
1 polymer ?
#
loop_
_entity_poly.entity_id
_entity_poly.type
_entity_poly.pdbx_seq_one_letter_code
_entity_poly.pdbx_strand_id
1 'polypeptide(L)'
;MSRFDHYFQMNVDDVIEYTLEKAGEIPWDRDSMEAVVPPSHGNLNYVYRVWDGKGHSIYIKQAGTEARISKDMKPSRDRNRLESEILMLEDRFAPGMVPHVYFFDTVMCACGMEDCSDYAVMRDAMLRHETFPRFADDVSTFMVNTLLLSSDIVMDHKDKKELVRKFISPDLCDITEKLVLMEPYNDLNKRNNVYGPNEDFVKRELYDDQALHLEVAKLKFRFMTDAQALLQGDLHTGSIFIRQDATKIFDSEFGTYAPMGYDTGNVIANLIFAYDNGLSTDDGMFCGWVLKTIEETVDLFIEKFGKKYDEAVTEPMAKVKGFKEWYFDGILRDTAGYAGTELHRRTVGMANVVDVTTIKDEKKRLLAE
;
A
#
# COMPACT_ATOMS: atom_id res chain seq x y z
N MET A 1 -4.05 -38.18 -4.17
CA MET A 1 -4.30 -36.97 -3.39
C MET A 1 -2.97 -36.34 -3.12
N SER A 2 -2.84 -35.05 -3.43
CA SER A 2 -1.63 -34.31 -3.09
C SER A 2 -1.59 -34.06 -1.57
N ARG A 3 -0.39 -33.97 -1.00
CA ARG A 3 -0.25 -33.53 0.40
C ARG A 3 -0.72 -32.09 0.60
N PHE A 4 -0.84 -31.30 -0.46
CA PHE A 4 -1.31 -29.91 -0.48
C PHE A 4 -2.84 -29.78 -0.65
N ASP A 5 -3.59 -30.89 -0.62
CA ASP A 5 -5.05 -30.89 -0.57
C ASP A 5 -5.62 -30.50 0.81
N HIS A 6 -4.75 -30.26 1.80
CA HIS A 6 -5.10 -29.78 3.15
C HIS A 6 -4.10 -28.72 3.60
N TYR A 7 -4.62 -27.69 4.30
CA TYR A 7 -3.77 -26.62 4.82
C TYR A 7 -2.80 -27.14 5.89
N PHE A 8 -1.54 -26.79 5.74
CA PHE A 8 -0.51 -26.83 6.77
C PHE A 8 0.51 -25.70 6.52
N GLN A 9 1.23 -25.29 7.58
CA GLN A 9 2.30 -24.33 7.45
C GLN A 9 3.49 -24.98 6.76
N MET A 10 3.83 -24.50 5.57
CA MET A 10 4.99 -25.00 4.81
C MET A 10 6.32 -24.63 5.48
N ASN A 11 7.31 -25.48 5.29
CA ASN A 11 8.73 -25.19 5.50
C ASN A 11 9.44 -25.06 4.15
N VAL A 12 10.74 -24.88 4.16
CA VAL A 12 11.55 -24.65 2.94
C VAL A 12 11.50 -25.86 1.98
N ASP A 13 11.53 -27.10 2.52
CA ASP A 13 11.46 -28.32 1.69
C ASP A 13 10.06 -28.48 1.08
N ASP A 14 9.01 -28.22 1.87
CA ASP A 14 7.63 -28.26 1.40
C ASP A 14 7.38 -27.29 0.24
N VAL A 15 7.98 -26.10 0.32
CA VAL A 15 7.78 -25.04 -0.67
C VAL A 15 8.36 -25.39 -2.04
N ILE A 16 9.49 -26.12 -2.11
CA ILE A 16 10.03 -26.61 -3.38
C ILE A 16 9.06 -27.57 -4.06
N GLU A 17 8.58 -28.58 -3.30
CA GLU A 17 7.60 -29.52 -3.84
C GLU A 17 6.29 -28.84 -4.24
N TYR A 18 5.83 -27.87 -3.44
CA TYR A 18 4.66 -27.09 -3.70
C TYR A 18 4.77 -26.26 -4.99
N THR A 19 5.93 -25.61 -5.18
CA THR A 19 6.22 -24.82 -6.40
C THR A 19 6.19 -25.70 -7.64
N LEU A 20 6.77 -26.89 -7.59
CA LEU A 20 6.73 -27.86 -8.70
C LEU A 20 5.31 -28.30 -9.06
N GLU A 21 4.42 -28.41 -8.06
CA GLU A 21 3.03 -28.82 -8.29
C GLU A 21 2.19 -27.66 -8.83
N LYS A 22 2.34 -26.44 -8.28
CA LYS A 22 1.44 -25.33 -8.54
C LYS A 22 1.90 -24.38 -9.65
N ALA A 23 3.21 -24.24 -9.85
CA ALA A 23 3.83 -23.45 -10.91
C ALA A 23 4.51 -24.33 -11.98
N GLY A 24 3.86 -25.41 -12.35
CA GLY A 24 4.39 -26.39 -13.33
C GLY A 24 4.48 -25.86 -14.76
N GLU A 25 3.96 -24.71 -15.07
CA GLU A 25 4.13 -23.98 -16.32
C GLU A 25 5.55 -23.39 -16.48
N ILE A 26 6.24 -23.13 -15.36
CA ILE A 26 7.64 -22.70 -15.35
C ILE A 26 8.51 -23.96 -15.53
N PRO A 27 9.44 -23.99 -16.51
CA PRO A 27 10.23 -25.18 -16.81
C PRO A 27 11.39 -25.37 -15.81
N TRP A 28 11.05 -25.64 -14.56
CA TRP A 28 11.98 -25.81 -13.46
C TRP A 28 13.05 -26.86 -13.70
N ASP A 29 14.29 -26.56 -13.33
CA ASP A 29 15.35 -27.53 -13.18
C ASP A 29 15.34 -28.10 -11.76
N ARG A 30 14.58 -29.18 -11.59
CA ARG A 30 14.29 -29.80 -10.29
C ARG A 30 15.54 -30.11 -9.46
N ASP A 31 16.61 -30.53 -10.12
CA ASP A 31 17.83 -30.98 -9.43
C ASP A 31 18.65 -29.82 -8.85
N SER A 32 18.39 -28.58 -9.31
CA SER A 32 19.09 -27.37 -8.88
C SER A 32 18.14 -26.39 -8.14
N MET A 33 16.92 -26.82 -7.79
CA MET A 33 16.01 -25.95 -7.05
C MET A 33 16.46 -25.74 -5.61
N GLU A 34 16.40 -24.48 -5.20
CA GLU A 34 16.67 -24.04 -3.83
C GLU A 34 15.54 -23.14 -3.34
N ALA A 35 15.36 -23.06 -2.02
CA ALA A 35 14.44 -22.14 -1.41
C ALA A 35 15.00 -21.55 -0.11
N VAL A 36 14.55 -20.32 0.23
CA VAL A 36 14.95 -19.64 1.46
C VAL A 36 13.80 -18.80 2.00
N VAL A 37 13.80 -18.58 3.31
CA VAL A 37 13.02 -17.53 3.94
C VAL A 37 13.82 -16.23 3.88
N PRO A 38 13.37 -15.20 3.13
CA PRO A 38 14.12 -13.93 3.03
C PRO A 38 14.29 -13.25 4.39
N PRO A 39 15.39 -12.51 4.62
CA PRO A 39 15.65 -11.82 5.91
C PRO A 39 14.57 -10.77 6.25
N SER A 40 14.08 -10.03 5.25
CA SER A 40 12.99 -9.05 5.36
C SER A 40 11.69 -9.67 4.86
N HIS A 41 11.04 -10.45 5.67
CA HIS A 41 9.76 -11.05 5.33
C HIS A 41 8.66 -10.43 6.18
N GLY A 42 7.52 -10.14 5.54
CA GLY A 42 6.40 -9.39 6.11
C GLY A 42 5.95 -9.82 7.51
N ASN A 43 5.26 -8.93 8.19
CA ASN A 43 4.84 -9.10 9.59
C ASN A 43 3.68 -10.10 9.76
N LEU A 44 2.89 -10.32 8.70
CA LEU A 44 1.65 -11.10 8.77
C LEU A 44 1.75 -12.46 8.08
N ASN A 45 2.51 -12.57 6.98
CA ASN A 45 2.58 -13.76 6.14
C ASN A 45 3.94 -14.46 6.20
N TYR A 46 3.96 -15.73 5.83
CA TYR A 46 5.18 -16.50 5.61
C TYR A 46 5.59 -16.36 4.16
N VAL A 47 6.82 -15.93 3.92
CA VAL A 47 7.33 -15.65 2.58
C VAL A 47 8.53 -16.53 2.30
N TYR A 48 8.57 -17.10 1.12
CA TYR A 48 9.66 -17.95 0.63
C TYR A 48 10.07 -17.49 -0.74
N ARG A 49 11.36 -17.46 -1.01
CA ARG A 49 11.93 -17.34 -2.35
C ARG A 49 12.36 -18.70 -2.84
N VAL A 50 11.94 -19.10 -4.03
CA VAL A 50 12.30 -20.36 -4.70
C VAL A 50 12.96 -20.01 -6.01
N TRP A 51 14.08 -20.67 -6.34
CA TRP A 51 14.80 -20.47 -7.61
C TRP A 51 15.48 -21.76 -8.05
N ASP A 52 15.96 -21.79 -9.29
CA ASP A 52 16.75 -22.87 -9.86
C ASP A 52 18.06 -22.38 -10.51
N GLY A 53 18.90 -23.32 -10.90
CA GLY A 53 20.18 -23.03 -11.57
C GLY A 53 20.05 -22.51 -13.00
N LYS A 54 18.85 -22.47 -13.58
CA LYS A 54 18.56 -21.93 -14.92
C LYS A 54 18.05 -20.50 -14.91
N GLY A 55 17.89 -19.93 -13.72
CA GLY A 55 17.47 -18.54 -13.55
C GLY A 55 15.96 -18.34 -13.45
N HIS A 56 15.17 -19.41 -13.29
CA HIS A 56 13.77 -19.27 -12.90
C HIS A 56 13.69 -18.97 -11.41
N SER A 57 12.79 -18.09 -11.03
CA SER A 57 12.55 -17.75 -9.62
C SER A 57 11.14 -17.26 -9.38
N ILE A 58 10.64 -17.49 -8.15
CA ILE A 58 9.28 -17.12 -7.73
C ILE A 58 9.28 -16.84 -6.22
N TYR A 59 8.40 -15.96 -5.79
CA TYR A 59 8.06 -15.80 -4.39
C TYR A 59 6.78 -16.55 -4.06
N ILE A 60 6.78 -17.31 -2.97
CA ILE A 60 5.60 -17.94 -2.40
C ILE A 60 5.25 -17.23 -1.10
N LYS A 61 4.06 -16.65 -1.03
CA LYS A 61 3.52 -15.97 0.15
C LYS A 61 2.36 -16.81 0.71
N GLN A 62 2.50 -17.33 1.92
CA GLN A 62 1.47 -18.16 2.60
C GLN A 62 0.91 -17.42 3.81
N ALA A 63 -0.41 -17.33 3.92
CA ALA A 63 -1.08 -16.80 5.11
C ALA A 63 -1.05 -17.82 6.25
N GLY A 64 -0.54 -17.39 7.42
CA GLY A 64 -0.57 -18.18 8.66
C GLY A 64 -1.91 -18.08 9.38
N THR A 65 -2.11 -18.96 10.38
CA THR A 65 -3.26 -18.92 11.29
C THR A 65 -3.15 -17.83 12.34
N GLU A 66 -1.95 -17.32 12.57
CA GLU A 66 -1.63 -16.24 13.51
C GLU A 66 -0.72 -15.24 12.79
N ALA A 67 -0.80 -13.95 13.18
CA ALA A 67 0.16 -12.96 12.69
C ALA A 67 1.55 -13.26 13.29
N ARG A 68 2.62 -13.13 12.47
CA ARG A 68 3.98 -13.38 12.96
C ARG A 68 4.42 -12.43 14.06
N ILE A 69 3.92 -11.18 14.04
CA ILE A 69 4.29 -10.13 15.02
C ILE A 69 3.52 -10.25 16.33
N SER A 70 2.35 -10.88 16.35
CA SER A 70 1.55 -11.03 17.57
C SER A 70 0.59 -12.21 17.47
N LYS A 71 0.68 -13.11 18.45
CA LYS A 71 -0.26 -14.24 18.57
C LYS A 71 -1.68 -13.84 18.94
N ASP A 72 -1.86 -12.60 19.42
CA ASP A 72 -3.17 -12.04 19.76
C ASP A 72 -3.94 -11.54 18.52
N MET A 73 -3.21 -11.25 17.41
CA MET A 73 -3.80 -10.89 16.14
C MET A 73 -4.02 -12.15 15.30
N LYS A 74 -5.28 -12.47 15.03
CA LYS A 74 -5.69 -13.62 14.19
C LYS A 74 -6.45 -13.13 12.96
N PRO A 75 -5.78 -12.41 12.05
CA PRO A 75 -6.44 -11.93 10.85
C PRO A 75 -6.89 -13.11 10.00
N SER A 76 -8.01 -12.94 9.31
CA SER A 76 -8.53 -13.95 8.39
C SER A 76 -7.47 -14.37 7.37
N ARG A 77 -7.34 -15.67 7.11
CA ARG A 77 -6.50 -16.20 6.01
C ARG A 77 -6.97 -15.76 4.63
N ASP A 78 -8.23 -15.29 4.54
CA ASP A 78 -8.82 -14.77 3.33
C ASP A 78 -8.10 -13.50 2.80
N ARG A 79 -7.33 -12.80 3.65
CA ARG A 79 -6.52 -11.65 3.24
C ARG A 79 -5.52 -11.96 2.12
N ASN A 80 -4.95 -13.17 2.11
CA ASN A 80 -4.03 -13.59 1.05
C ASN A 80 -4.75 -13.79 -0.30
N ARG A 81 -6.00 -14.30 -0.25
CA ARG A 81 -6.87 -14.35 -1.44
C ARG A 81 -7.17 -12.95 -1.94
N LEU A 82 -7.59 -12.07 -1.05
CA LEU A 82 -7.92 -10.68 -1.42
C LEU A 82 -6.71 -9.99 -2.06
N GLU A 83 -5.54 -10.07 -1.43
CA GLU A 83 -4.30 -9.51 -1.99
C GLU A 83 -4.01 -10.04 -3.39
N SER A 84 -4.02 -11.37 -3.56
CA SER A 84 -3.72 -11.98 -4.86
C SER A 84 -4.70 -11.56 -5.95
N GLU A 85 -6.01 -11.52 -5.65
CA GLU A 85 -7.03 -11.13 -6.60
C GLU A 85 -7.00 -9.62 -6.91
N ILE A 86 -6.63 -8.79 -5.95
CA ILE A 86 -6.43 -7.34 -6.15
C ILE A 86 -5.21 -7.13 -7.06
N LEU A 87 -4.06 -7.75 -6.77
CA LEU A 87 -2.87 -7.67 -7.64
C LEU A 87 -3.17 -8.11 -9.07
N MET A 88 -3.93 -9.20 -9.25
CA MET A 88 -4.36 -9.64 -10.59
C MET A 88 -5.26 -8.61 -11.30
N LEU A 89 -6.07 -7.87 -10.56
CA LEU A 89 -6.92 -6.82 -11.12
C LEU A 89 -6.11 -5.55 -11.42
N GLU A 90 -5.22 -5.17 -10.53
CA GLU A 90 -4.28 -4.05 -10.72
C GLU A 90 -3.37 -4.28 -11.94
N ASP A 91 -2.88 -5.52 -12.14
CA ASP A 91 -2.08 -5.87 -13.34
C ASP A 91 -2.88 -5.70 -14.64
N ARG A 92 -4.20 -5.92 -14.61
CA ARG A 92 -5.06 -5.64 -15.78
C ARG A 92 -5.21 -4.14 -16.08
N PHE A 93 -5.27 -3.31 -15.03
CA PHE A 93 -5.44 -1.87 -15.17
C PHE A 93 -4.12 -1.14 -15.43
N ALA A 94 -3.03 -1.62 -14.82
CA ALA A 94 -1.69 -1.06 -14.90
C ALA A 94 -0.65 -2.18 -15.16
N PRO A 95 -0.61 -2.75 -16.37
CA PRO A 95 0.21 -3.93 -16.69
C PRO A 95 1.69 -3.74 -16.37
N GLY A 96 2.26 -4.71 -15.63
CA GLY A 96 3.66 -4.72 -15.25
C GLY A 96 4.03 -3.78 -14.10
N MET A 97 3.06 -3.05 -13.52
CA MET A 97 3.28 -2.14 -12.40
C MET A 97 3.02 -2.78 -11.03
N VAL A 98 2.73 -4.07 -11.01
CA VAL A 98 2.63 -4.91 -9.81
C VAL A 98 3.39 -6.21 -10.06
N PRO A 99 3.79 -6.97 -9.02
CA PRO A 99 4.32 -8.31 -9.21
C PRO A 99 3.28 -9.21 -9.88
N HIS A 100 3.68 -9.90 -10.95
CA HIS A 100 2.80 -10.86 -11.61
C HIS A 100 2.44 -12.01 -10.67
N VAL A 101 1.14 -12.33 -10.56
CA VAL A 101 0.64 -13.47 -9.78
C VAL A 101 0.48 -14.66 -10.70
N TYR A 102 1.32 -15.68 -10.54
CA TYR A 102 1.26 -16.93 -11.32
C TYR A 102 0.07 -17.80 -10.91
N PHE A 103 -0.15 -17.95 -9.59
CA PHE A 103 -1.26 -18.71 -9.06
C PHE A 103 -1.66 -18.26 -7.66
N PHE A 104 -2.88 -18.60 -7.29
CA PHE A 104 -3.39 -18.54 -5.93
C PHE A 104 -4.08 -19.86 -5.55
N ASP A 105 -3.74 -20.38 -4.37
CA ASP A 105 -4.30 -21.64 -3.83
C ASP A 105 -5.12 -21.36 -2.56
N THR A 106 -6.43 -21.52 -2.68
CA THR A 106 -7.38 -21.31 -1.56
C THR A 106 -7.24 -22.33 -0.46
N VAL A 107 -6.75 -23.54 -0.75
CA VAL A 107 -6.57 -24.63 0.24
C VAL A 107 -5.35 -24.33 1.12
N MET A 108 -4.21 -24.08 0.48
CA MET A 108 -2.96 -23.77 1.19
C MET A 108 -2.88 -22.30 1.63
N CYS A 109 -3.86 -21.47 1.25
CA CYS A 109 -3.87 -20.02 1.49
C CYS A 109 -2.52 -19.39 1.07
N ALA A 110 -2.05 -19.74 -0.12
CA ALA A 110 -0.75 -19.34 -0.63
C ALA A 110 -0.85 -18.85 -2.07
N CYS A 111 -0.03 -17.86 -2.41
CA CYS A 111 0.12 -17.39 -3.78
C CYS A 111 1.57 -17.49 -4.24
N GLY A 112 1.77 -17.74 -5.54
CA GLY A 112 3.03 -17.64 -6.23
C GLY A 112 3.07 -16.36 -7.05
N MET A 113 4.11 -15.53 -6.85
CA MET A 113 4.26 -14.26 -7.53
C MET A 113 5.66 -14.04 -8.04
N GLU A 114 5.81 -13.09 -8.96
CA GLU A 114 7.07 -12.67 -9.56
C GLU A 114 8.14 -12.38 -8.50
N ASP A 115 9.34 -12.83 -8.78
CA ASP A 115 10.53 -12.51 -7.99
C ASP A 115 11.01 -11.09 -8.33
N CYS A 116 10.77 -10.15 -7.42
CA CYS A 116 11.22 -8.78 -7.50
C CYS A 116 12.49 -8.51 -6.67
N SER A 117 13.34 -9.52 -6.45
CA SER A 117 14.55 -9.37 -5.63
C SER A 117 15.64 -8.47 -6.26
N ASP A 118 15.49 -8.11 -7.52
CA ASP A 118 16.31 -7.11 -8.22
C ASP A 118 15.83 -5.66 -7.99
N TYR A 119 14.71 -5.47 -7.30
CA TYR A 119 14.21 -4.17 -6.83
C TYR A 119 14.63 -3.92 -5.39
N ALA A 120 14.77 -2.66 -5.03
CA ALA A 120 14.82 -2.25 -3.62
C ALA A 120 13.40 -1.93 -3.11
N VAL A 121 13.14 -2.09 -1.81
CA VAL A 121 11.99 -1.45 -1.17
C VAL A 121 12.26 0.05 -1.14
N MET A 122 11.34 0.86 -1.66
CA MET A 122 11.56 2.29 -1.85
C MET A 122 11.88 3.01 -0.55
N ARG A 123 11.24 2.66 0.57
CA ARG A 123 11.55 3.25 1.89
C ARG A 123 13.01 3.04 2.27
N ASP A 124 13.53 1.83 2.11
CA ASP A 124 14.92 1.54 2.45
C ASP A 124 15.90 2.29 1.56
N ALA A 125 15.56 2.45 0.29
CA ALA A 125 16.37 3.22 -0.66
C ALA A 125 16.33 4.73 -0.32
N MET A 126 15.16 5.28 0.03
CA MET A 126 15.02 6.69 0.44
C MET A 126 15.73 7.00 1.76
N LEU A 127 15.79 6.05 2.70
CA LEU A 127 16.62 6.20 3.91
C LEU A 127 18.14 6.26 3.61
N ARG A 128 18.56 5.80 2.43
CA ARG A 128 19.91 5.99 1.89
C ARG A 128 20.04 7.21 0.97
N HIS A 129 18.99 8.02 0.89
CA HIS A 129 18.87 9.20 0.03
C HIS A 129 19.07 8.89 -1.47
N GLU A 130 18.69 7.70 -1.89
CA GLU A 130 18.65 7.36 -3.32
C GLU A 130 17.47 8.06 -4.01
N THR A 131 17.67 8.48 -5.26
CA THR A 131 16.68 9.21 -6.05
C THR A 131 16.27 8.41 -7.29
N PHE A 132 15.00 8.55 -7.69
CA PHE A 132 14.39 7.75 -8.75
C PHE A 132 13.64 8.65 -9.74
N PRO A 133 14.23 8.94 -10.92
CA PRO A 133 13.71 9.96 -11.83
C PRO A 133 12.37 9.59 -12.47
N ARG A 134 11.99 8.33 -12.48
CA ARG A 134 10.73 7.85 -13.06
C ARG A 134 9.60 7.71 -12.06
N PHE A 135 9.88 7.80 -10.77
CA PHE A 135 8.89 7.45 -9.74
C PHE A 135 7.59 8.25 -9.85
N ALA A 136 7.65 9.58 -10.03
CA ALA A 136 6.47 10.43 -10.15
C ALA A 136 5.60 10.02 -11.35
N ASP A 137 6.22 9.71 -12.49
CA ASP A 137 5.52 9.25 -13.70
C ASP A 137 4.89 7.87 -13.49
N ASP A 138 5.65 6.93 -12.95
CA ASP A 138 5.19 5.56 -12.73
C ASP A 138 4.05 5.52 -11.70
N VAL A 139 4.22 6.13 -10.52
CA VAL A 139 3.20 6.07 -9.45
C VAL A 139 1.91 6.81 -9.83
N SER A 140 2.00 7.96 -10.51
CA SER A 140 0.83 8.66 -11.00
C SER A 140 0.09 7.87 -12.08
N THR A 141 0.82 7.14 -12.95
CA THR A 141 0.22 6.23 -13.95
C THR A 141 -0.50 5.07 -13.28
N PHE A 142 0.12 4.44 -12.29
CA PHE A 142 -0.50 3.38 -11.50
C PHE A 142 -1.80 3.87 -10.85
N MET A 143 -1.73 4.94 -10.07
CA MET A 143 -2.89 5.49 -9.36
C MET A 143 -4.03 5.88 -10.30
N VAL A 144 -3.74 6.55 -11.41
CA VAL A 144 -4.79 6.92 -12.38
C VAL A 144 -5.44 5.68 -12.98
N ASN A 145 -4.65 4.70 -13.41
CA ASN A 145 -5.19 3.53 -14.07
C ASN A 145 -5.98 2.63 -13.10
N THR A 146 -5.51 2.41 -11.90
CA THR A 146 -6.19 1.55 -10.92
C THR A 146 -7.43 2.24 -10.32
N LEU A 147 -7.30 3.48 -9.88
CA LEU A 147 -8.38 4.19 -9.22
C LEU A 147 -9.51 4.59 -10.18
N LEU A 148 -9.16 5.17 -11.33
CA LEU A 148 -10.20 5.61 -12.27
C LEU A 148 -10.92 4.43 -12.93
N LEU A 149 -10.17 3.42 -13.41
CA LEU A 149 -10.77 2.31 -14.14
C LEU A 149 -11.59 1.36 -13.25
N SER A 150 -11.37 1.37 -11.93
CA SER A 150 -12.20 0.61 -10.97
C SER A 150 -13.41 1.37 -10.43
N SER A 151 -13.63 2.61 -10.86
CA SER A 151 -14.67 3.51 -10.34
C SER A 151 -16.02 3.39 -11.04
N ASP A 152 -17.09 3.91 -10.42
CA ASP A 152 -18.46 3.98 -11.00
C ASP A 152 -18.55 4.81 -12.28
N ILE A 153 -17.60 5.71 -12.54
CA ILE A 153 -17.64 6.55 -13.73
C ILE A 153 -17.12 5.82 -14.98
N VAL A 154 -16.45 4.67 -14.80
CA VAL A 154 -15.90 3.85 -15.88
C VAL A 154 -16.49 2.44 -15.92
N MET A 155 -16.56 1.76 -14.78
CA MET A 155 -17.05 0.38 -14.73
C MET A 155 -18.57 0.28 -14.88
N ASP A 156 -19.05 -0.88 -15.37
CA ASP A 156 -20.46 -1.22 -15.23
C ASP A 156 -20.85 -1.25 -13.76
N HIS A 157 -21.99 -0.64 -13.43
CA HIS A 157 -22.42 -0.47 -12.03
C HIS A 157 -22.71 -1.78 -11.31
N LYS A 158 -23.13 -2.83 -12.03
CA LYS A 158 -23.38 -4.15 -11.43
C LYS A 158 -22.06 -4.86 -11.16
N ASP A 159 -21.16 -4.84 -12.15
CA ASP A 159 -19.84 -5.46 -12.03
C ASP A 159 -19.06 -4.81 -10.89
N LYS A 160 -19.06 -3.48 -10.79
CA LYS A 160 -18.44 -2.77 -9.67
C LYS A 160 -19.02 -3.20 -8.32
N LYS A 161 -20.34 -3.28 -8.18
CA LYS A 161 -20.98 -3.71 -6.92
C LYS A 161 -20.60 -5.13 -6.50
N GLU A 162 -20.40 -6.04 -7.48
CA GLU A 162 -19.88 -7.37 -7.20
C GLU A 162 -18.43 -7.31 -6.72
N LEU A 163 -17.60 -6.44 -7.29
CA LEU A 163 -16.22 -6.24 -6.81
C LEU A 163 -16.18 -5.59 -5.41
N VAL A 164 -17.05 -4.61 -5.13
CA VAL A 164 -17.21 -4.03 -3.78
C VAL A 164 -17.53 -5.14 -2.76
N ARG A 165 -18.49 -6.02 -3.08
CA ARG A 165 -18.84 -7.15 -2.23
C ARG A 165 -17.69 -8.14 -2.06
N LYS A 166 -16.89 -8.34 -3.10
CA LYS A 166 -15.79 -9.30 -3.14
C LYS A 166 -14.57 -8.83 -2.35
N PHE A 167 -14.24 -7.54 -2.45
CA PHE A 167 -13.02 -6.94 -1.89
C PHE A 167 -13.26 -6.18 -0.57
N ILE A 168 -14.25 -6.62 0.21
CA ILE A 168 -14.43 -6.13 1.56
C ILE A 168 -13.76 -7.08 2.56
N SER A 169 -12.89 -6.54 3.41
CA SER A 169 -12.26 -7.25 4.52
C SER A 169 -12.62 -6.51 5.82
N PRO A 170 -13.65 -6.96 6.55
CA PRO A 170 -14.09 -6.27 7.77
C PRO A 170 -12.99 -6.08 8.80
N ASP A 171 -12.10 -7.09 8.96
CA ASP A 171 -11.00 -7.01 9.92
C ASP A 171 -9.95 -5.95 9.55
N LEU A 172 -9.59 -5.87 8.26
CA LEU A 172 -8.59 -4.90 7.78
C LEU A 172 -9.17 -3.49 7.67
N CYS A 173 -10.45 -3.36 7.27
CA CYS A 173 -11.17 -2.08 7.32
C CYS A 173 -11.23 -1.53 8.76
N ASP A 174 -11.57 -2.38 9.74
CA ASP A 174 -11.61 -2.00 11.16
C ASP A 174 -10.24 -1.52 11.67
N ILE A 175 -9.15 -2.15 11.21
CA ILE A 175 -7.77 -1.71 11.51
C ILE A 175 -7.55 -0.29 10.97
N THR A 176 -7.84 -0.03 9.71
CA THR A 176 -7.69 1.32 9.11
C THR A 176 -8.57 2.34 9.82
N GLU A 177 -9.84 2.03 10.06
CA GLU A 177 -10.81 2.90 10.71
C GLU A 177 -10.43 3.27 12.15
N LYS A 178 -9.72 2.38 12.86
CA LYS A 178 -9.25 2.60 14.23
C LYS A 178 -7.85 3.21 14.28
N LEU A 179 -6.88 2.56 13.64
CA LEU A 179 -5.47 2.93 13.81
C LEU A 179 -5.03 4.13 12.96
N VAL A 180 -5.76 4.45 11.88
CA VAL A 180 -5.48 5.60 11.03
C VAL A 180 -6.43 6.76 11.32
N LEU A 181 -7.74 6.46 11.36
CA LEU A 181 -8.79 7.47 11.33
C LEU A 181 -9.47 7.71 12.70
N MET A 182 -8.87 7.25 13.81
CA MET A 182 -9.43 7.46 15.14
C MET A 182 -8.36 7.60 16.25
N GLU A 183 -7.55 6.55 16.48
CA GLU A 183 -6.66 6.49 17.64
C GLU A 183 -5.57 7.56 17.66
N PRO A 184 -4.95 7.98 16.53
CA PRO A 184 -3.98 9.05 16.54
C PRO A 184 -4.50 10.37 17.13
N TYR A 185 -5.81 10.54 17.23
CA TYR A 185 -6.48 11.78 17.68
C TYR A 185 -7.02 11.73 19.11
N ASN A 186 -7.04 10.56 19.77
CA ASN A 186 -7.67 10.47 21.10
C ASN A 186 -7.03 9.42 22.03
N ASP A 187 -6.19 8.55 21.50
CA ASP A 187 -5.51 7.47 22.25
C ASP A 187 -6.41 6.67 23.21
N LEU A 188 -7.68 6.42 22.79
CA LEU A 188 -8.67 5.74 23.63
C LEU A 188 -8.22 4.36 24.09
N ASN A 189 -7.45 3.66 23.27
CA ASN A 189 -6.95 2.31 23.55
C ASN A 189 -5.53 2.29 24.15
N LYS A 190 -4.94 3.45 24.41
CA LYS A 190 -3.58 3.58 24.97
C LYS A 190 -2.51 2.86 24.15
N ARG A 191 -2.59 2.97 22.83
CA ARG A 191 -1.69 2.34 21.87
C ARG A 191 -0.82 3.32 21.11
N ASN A 192 -1.07 4.63 21.25
CA ASN A 192 -0.24 5.65 20.61
C ASN A 192 1.18 5.64 21.19
N ASN A 193 2.15 5.87 20.31
CA ASN A 193 3.56 5.92 20.64
C ASN A 193 4.11 7.32 20.34
N VAL A 194 3.81 8.24 21.23
CA VAL A 194 4.21 9.66 21.12
C VAL A 194 5.66 9.84 21.56
N TYR A 195 6.45 10.55 20.79
CA TYR A 195 7.78 10.97 21.22
C TYR A 195 7.68 11.90 22.42
N GLY A 196 8.27 11.50 23.57
CA GLY A 196 8.07 12.18 24.85
C GLY A 196 8.18 13.71 24.81
N PRO A 197 9.18 14.32 24.15
CA PRO A 197 9.27 15.78 24.04
C PRO A 197 8.07 16.46 23.35
N ASN A 198 7.28 15.71 22.56
CA ASN A 198 6.10 16.22 21.82
C ASN A 198 4.76 15.99 22.56
N GLU A 199 4.74 15.35 23.75
CA GLU A 199 3.49 14.99 24.43
C GLU A 199 2.54 16.19 24.64
N ASP A 200 3.06 17.34 25.12
CA ASP A 200 2.25 18.54 25.34
C ASP A 200 1.72 19.13 24.02
N PHE A 201 2.52 19.07 22.96
CA PHE A 201 2.11 19.51 21.61
C PHE A 201 1.00 18.59 21.07
N VAL A 202 1.20 17.28 21.10
CA VAL A 202 0.24 16.29 20.66
C VAL A 202 -1.08 16.41 21.42
N LYS A 203 -1.02 16.59 22.73
CA LYS A 203 -2.21 16.82 23.54
C LYS A 203 -2.99 18.03 23.07
N ARG A 204 -2.34 19.18 22.90
CA ARG A 204 -2.97 20.44 22.54
C ARG A 204 -3.49 20.46 21.09
N GLU A 205 -2.62 20.01 20.15
CA GLU A 205 -2.88 20.18 18.70
C GLU A 205 -3.64 18.98 18.08
N LEU A 206 -3.59 17.79 18.72
CA LEU A 206 -4.29 16.62 18.21
C LEU A 206 -5.45 16.18 19.12
N TYR A 207 -5.19 15.95 20.42
CA TYR A 207 -6.21 15.36 21.31
C TYR A 207 -7.27 16.34 21.76
N ASP A 208 -6.95 17.61 21.91
CA ASP A 208 -7.85 18.65 22.38
C ASP A 208 -8.47 19.48 21.22
N ASP A 209 -7.98 19.34 19.97
CA ASP A 209 -8.46 20.09 18.81
C ASP A 209 -9.75 19.49 18.22
N GLN A 210 -10.90 20.07 18.64
CA GLN A 210 -12.22 19.66 18.17
C GLN A 210 -12.48 19.99 16.69
N ALA A 211 -11.80 20.99 16.12
CA ALA A 211 -11.94 21.33 14.71
C ALA A 211 -11.25 20.26 13.85
N LEU A 212 -10.04 19.85 14.24
CA LEU A 212 -9.33 18.72 13.62
C LEU A 212 -10.16 17.44 13.73
N HIS A 213 -10.70 17.12 14.91
CA HIS A 213 -11.53 15.91 15.10
C HIS A 213 -12.75 15.90 14.17
N LEU A 214 -13.39 17.05 13.93
CA LEU A 214 -14.51 17.16 13.02
C LEU A 214 -14.08 16.81 11.57
N GLU A 215 -12.95 17.33 11.09
CA GLU A 215 -12.46 17.04 9.74
C GLU A 215 -12.05 15.57 9.58
N VAL A 216 -11.36 15.01 10.58
CA VAL A 216 -11.01 13.58 10.59
C VAL A 216 -12.26 12.69 10.63
N ALA A 217 -13.29 13.08 11.41
CA ALA A 217 -14.54 12.34 11.43
C ALA A 217 -15.23 12.33 10.05
N LYS A 218 -15.22 13.45 9.31
CA LYS A 218 -15.73 13.49 7.92
C LYS A 218 -14.97 12.53 7.01
N LEU A 219 -13.64 12.52 7.07
CA LEU A 219 -12.80 11.60 6.31
C LEU A 219 -13.08 10.14 6.68
N LYS A 220 -13.16 9.83 7.97
CA LYS A 220 -13.48 8.48 8.46
C LYS A 220 -14.82 7.99 7.93
N PHE A 221 -15.88 8.78 8.06
CA PHE A 221 -17.20 8.39 7.57
C PHE A 221 -17.25 8.26 6.05
N ARG A 222 -16.50 9.08 5.32
CA ARG A 222 -16.33 8.89 3.88
C ARG A 222 -15.61 7.60 3.56
N PHE A 223 -14.52 7.26 4.26
CA PHE A 223 -13.83 5.98 4.08
C PHE A 223 -14.76 4.78 4.28
N MET A 224 -15.63 4.85 5.28
CA MET A 224 -16.60 3.78 5.59
C MET A 224 -17.77 3.67 4.61
N THR A 225 -18.12 4.74 3.89
CA THR A 225 -19.38 4.81 3.13
C THR A 225 -19.23 5.10 1.64
N ASP A 226 -18.12 5.73 1.22
CA ASP A 226 -17.88 6.12 -0.16
C ASP A 226 -16.99 5.10 -0.87
N ALA A 227 -17.61 4.07 -1.44
CA ALA A 227 -16.94 3.03 -2.20
C ALA A 227 -16.53 3.52 -3.59
N GLN A 228 -15.70 4.59 -3.67
CA GLN A 228 -15.39 5.31 -4.90
C GLN A 228 -14.57 4.48 -5.90
N ALA A 229 -13.46 3.89 -5.45
CA ALA A 229 -12.55 3.09 -6.28
C ALA A 229 -11.92 1.96 -5.48
N LEU A 230 -11.37 0.95 -6.15
CA LEU A 230 -10.54 -0.06 -5.51
C LEU A 230 -9.17 0.55 -5.19
N LEU A 231 -8.86 0.60 -3.90
CA LEU A 231 -7.58 1.06 -3.39
C LEU A 231 -6.56 -0.08 -3.28
N GLN A 232 -5.28 0.25 -3.32
CA GLN A 232 -4.22 -0.60 -2.78
C GLN A 232 -4.34 -0.67 -1.24
N GLY A 233 -4.76 0.42 -0.59
CA GLY A 233 -5.20 0.49 0.79
C GLY A 233 -4.10 0.73 1.84
N ASP A 234 -2.82 0.62 1.48
CA ASP A 234 -1.65 1.00 2.29
C ASP A 234 -0.48 1.42 1.37
N LEU A 235 -0.77 2.34 0.42
CA LEU A 235 0.15 2.77 -0.64
C LEU A 235 1.22 3.71 -0.10
N HIS A 236 2.17 3.15 0.63
CA HIS A 236 3.30 3.88 1.21
C HIS A 236 4.64 3.40 0.62
N THR A 237 5.72 4.11 0.85
CA THR A 237 7.05 3.78 0.32
C THR A 237 7.55 2.38 0.71
N GLY A 238 7.02 1.79 1.78
CA GLY A 238 7.29 0.41 2.18
C GLY A 238 6.54 -0.65 1.38
N SER A 239 5.51 -0.26 0.60
CA SER A 239 4.72 -1.12 -0.30
C SER A 239 5.07 -0.88 -1.78
N ILE A 240 6.25 -0.32 -2.04
CA ILE A 240 6.74 0.02 -3.38
C ILE A 240 8.12 -0.61 -3.59
N PHE A 241 8.23 -1.45 -4.59
CA PHE A 241 9.49 -1.91 -5.16
C PHE A 241 9.97 -0.90 -6.21
N ILE A 242 11.25 -0.51 -6.14
CA ILE A 242 11.82 0.55 -6.98
C ILE A 242 13.17 0.18 -7.58
N ARG A 243 13.37 0.58 -8.84
CA ARG A 243 14.63 0.63 -9.55
C ARG A 243 14.75 1.96 -10.27
N GLN A 244 15.90 2.25 -10.86
CA GLN A 244 16.10 3.49 -11.63
C GLN A 244 15.18 3.60 -12.85
N ASP A 245 14.74 2.48 -13.39
CA ASP A 245 13.98 2.37 -14.64
C ASP A 245 12.55 1.81 -14.46
N ALA A 246 12.15 1.37 -13.26
CA ALA A 246 10.86 0.74 -13.03
C ALA A 246 10.38 0.84 -11.58
N THR A 247 9.06 0.86 -11.43
CA THR A 247 8.35 0.88 -10.14
C THR A 247 7.30 -0.23 -10.15
N LYS A 248 7.18 -1.00 -9.05
CA LYS A 248 6.10 -1.97 -8.84
C LYS A 248 5.46 -1.76 -7.48
N ILE A 249 4.14 -1.79 -7.44
CA ILE A 249 3.35 -1.69 -6.21
C ILE A 249 3.03 -3.10 -5.73
N PHE A 250 3.13 -3.36 -4.42
CA PHE A 250 2.88 -4.67 -3.84
C PHE A 250 2.16 -4.56 -2.49
N ASP A 251 1.83 -5.70 -1.88
CA ASP A 251 1.23 -5.79 -0.54
C ASP A 251 -0.17 -5.15 -0.44
N SER A 252 -1.04 -5.43 -1.44
CA SER A 252 -2.42 -4.89 -1.53
C SER A 252 -3.40 -5.61 -0.58
N GLU A 253 -2.94 -6.12 0.58
CA GLU A 253 -3.80 -6.86 1.52
C GLU A 253 -4.87 -5.97 2.18
N PHE A 254 -4.62 -4.66 2.32
CA PHE A 254 -5.57 -3.66 2.81
C PHE A 254 -6.50 -3.12 1.73
N GLY A 255 -6.41 -3.64 0.52
CA GLY A 255 -7.21 -3.19 -0.60
C GLY A 255 -8.71 -3.35 -0.35
N THR A 256 -9.44 -2.28 -0.58
CA THR A 256 -10.89 -2.18 -0.45
C THR A 256 -11.42 -1.06 -1.32
N TYR A 257 -12.74 -1.01 -1.52
CA TYR A 257 -13.37 0.13 -2.18
C TYR A 257 -13.57 1.27 -1.19
N ALA A 258 -12.88 2.40 -1.43
CA ALA A 258 -12.96 3.60 -0.59
C ALA A 258 -12.59 4.87 -1.40
N PRO A 259 -12.53 6.08 -0.81
CA PRO A 259 -12.17 7.30 -1.53
C PRO A 259 -10.77 7.24 -2.16
N MET A 260 -10.64 7.64 -3.44
CA MET A 260 -9.38 7.64 -4.20
C MET A 260 -8.27 8.44 -3.51
N GLY A 261 -8.65 9.53 -2.82
CA GLY A 261 -7.74 10.40 -2.10
C GLY A 261 -6.96 9.71 -0.97
N TYR A 262 -7.38 8.53 -0.53
CA TYR A 262 -6.66 7.77 0.49
C TYR A 262 -5.29 7.29 0.00
N ASP A 263 -5.23 6.60 -1.13
CA ASP A 263 -3.97 6.11 -1.70
C ASP A 263 -3.07 7.26 -2.17
N THR A 264 -3.65 8.26 -2.85
CA THR A 264 -2.88 9.43 -3.30
C THR A 264 -2.32 10.21 -2.12
N GLY A 265 -3.08 10.33 -1.02
CA GLY A 265 -2.64 10.96 0.23
C GLY A 265 -1.50 10.19 0.91
N ASN A 266 -1.57 8.86 0.92
CA ASN A 266 -0.53 8.02 1.49
C ASN A 266 0.82 8.18 0.76
N VAL A 267 0.81 8.26 -0.57
CA VAL A 267 2.03 8.52 -1.36
C VAL A 267 2.64 9.86 -0.96
N ILE A 268 1.85 10.94 -0.93
CA ILE A 268 2.34 12.29 -0.61
C ILE A 268 2.89 12.34 0.83
N ALA A 269 2.17 11.78 1.80
CA ALA A 269 2.62 11.75 3.20
C ALA A 269 3.97 11.04 3.36
N ASN A 270 4.16 9.92 2.66
CA ASN A 270 5.41 9.17 2.76
C ASN A 270 6.59 9.86 2.06
N LEU A 271 6.35 10.67 1.03
CA LEU A 271 7.35 11.57 0.48
C LEU A 271 7.72 12.70 1.46
N ILE A 272 6.74 13.24 2.20
CA ILE A 272 7.00 14.24 3.24
C ILE A 272 7.92 13.65 4.35
N PHE A 273 7.68 12.44 4.81
CA PHE A 273 8.58 11.78 5.77
C PHE A 273 10.02 11.63 5.25
N ALA A 274 10.18 11.29 3.97
CA ALA A 274 11.49 11.23 3.35
C ALA A 274 12.17 12.60 3.29
N TYR A 275 11.39 13.67 3.03
CA TYR A 275 11.87 15.04 3.09
C TYR A 275 12.39 15.41 4.50
N ASP A 276 11.63 15.09 5.54
CA ASP A 276 12.02 15.34 6.93
C ASP A 276 13.28 14.56 7.32
N ASN A 277 13.42 13.34 6.84
CA ASN A 277 14.64 12.55 7.02
C ASN A 277 15.84 13.25 6.35
N GLY A 278 15.69 13.71 5.12
CA GLY A 278 16.72 14.47 4.38
C GLY A 278 17.11 15.78 5.09
N LEU A 279 16.13 16.52 5.61
CA LEU A 279 16.38 17.72 6.41
C LEU A 279 17.19 17.39 7.67
N SER A 280 16.95 16.25 8.29
CA SER A 280 17.65 15.84 9.50
C SER A 280 19.15 15.62 9.30
N THR A 281 19.56 15.32 8.08
CA THR A 281 20.96 15.07 7.69
C THR A 281 21.57 16.22 6.89
N ASP A 282 20.84 17.33 6.70
CA ASP A 282 21.24 18.49 5.89
C ASP A 282 21.50 18.15 4.41
N ASP A 283 20.84 17.12 3.87
CA ASP A 283 20.95 16.74 2.45
C ASP A 283 20.01 17.54 1.57
N GLY A 284 20.43 18.75 1.22
CA GLY A 284 19.64 19.67 0.41
C GLY A 284 19.38 19.17 -1.02
N MET A 285 20.22 18.29 -1.59
CA MET A 285 19.99 17.73 -2.93
C MET A 285 18.85 16.70 -2.87
N PHE A 286 18.87 15.81 -1.90
CA PHE A 286 17.80 14.85 -1.70
C PHE A 286 16.47 15.54 -1.36
N CYS A 287 16.49 16.53 -0.44
CA CYS A 287 15.32 17.34 -0.13
C CYS A 287 14.73 18.02 -1.36
N GLY A 288 15.59 18.62 -2.21
CA GLY A 288 15.16 19.25 -3.45
C GLY A 288 14.52 18.27 -4.43
N TRP A 289 15.07 17.05 -4.54
CA TRP A 289 14.48 15.97 -5.35
C TRP A 289 13.12 15.54 -4.80
N VAL A 290 12.98 15.34 -3.48
CA VAL A 290 11.71 14.93 -2.86
C VAL A 290 10.61 15.97 -3.10
N LEU A 291 10.89 17.26 -2.86
CA LEU A 291 9.91 18.33 -3.11
C LEU A 291 9.46 18.37 -4.57
N LYS A 292 10.41 18.26 -5.49
CA LYS A 292 10.11 18.18 -6.92
C LYS A 292 9.28 16.94 -7.25
N THR A 293 9.59 15.80 -6.66
CA THR A 293 8.84 14.55 -6.85
C THR A 293 7.42 14.65 -6.33
N ILE A 294 7.17 15.34 -5.21
CA ILE A 294 5.82 15.63 -4.71
C ILE A 294 5.04 16.46 -5.74
N GLU A 295 5.62 17.57 -6.18
CA GLU A 295 5.01 18.46 -7.19
C GLU A 295 4.71 17.69 -8.48
N GLU A 296 5.69 17.00 -9.05
CA GLU A 296 5.53 16.20 -10.27
C GLU A 296 4.49 15.09 -10.11
N THR A 297 4.42 14.41 -8.94
CA THR A 297 3.41 13.36 -8.70
C THR A 297 2.00 13.93 -8.75
N VAL A 298 1.78 15.09 -8.13
CA VAL A 298 0.47 15.76 -8.12
C VAL A 298 0.11 16.27 -9.53
N ASP A 299 1.02 16.96 -10.19
CA ASP A 299 0.78 17.53 -11.52
C ASP A 299 0.52 16.45 -12.56
N LEU A 300 1.32 15.38 -12.57
CA LEU A 300 1.14 14.25 -13.47
C LEU A 300 -0.14 13.46 -13.15
N PHE A 301 -0.52 13.33 -11.88
CA PHE A 301 -1.80 12.72 -11.52
C PHE A 301 -2.97 13.53 -12.07
N ILE A 302 -2.94 14.86 -11.93
CA ILE A 302 -3.95 15.78 -12.47
C ILE A 302 -4.05 15.64 -13.99
N GLU A 303 -2.93 15.76 -14.68
CA GLU A 303 -2.88 15.68 -16.15
C GLU A 303 -3.40 14.33 -16.66
N LYS A 304 -2.84 13.23 -16.14
CA LYS A 304 -3.18 11.87 -16.58
C LYS A 304 -4.62 11.51 -16.25
N PHE A 305 -5.10 11.89 -15.04
CA PHE A 305 -6.49 11.66 -14.65
C PHE A 305 -7.44 12.38 -15.61
N GLY A 306 -7.19 13.66 -15.87
CA GLY A 306 -7.98 14.47 -16.79
C GLY A 306 -8.08 13.85 -18.19
N LYS A 307 -6.95 13.42 -18.75
CA LYS A 307 -6.86 12.77 -20.05
C LYS A 307 -7.58 11.41 -20.04
N LYS A 308 -7.27 10.57 -19.04
CA LYS A 308 -7.86 9.23 -18.94
C LYS A 308 -9.37 9.27 -18.70
N TYR A 309 -9.84 10.28 -17.95
CA TYR A 309 -11.28 10.52 -17.76
C TYR A 309 -11.98 10.76 -19.09
N ASP A 310 -11.47 11.64 -19.93
CA ASP A 310 -12.06 11.96 -21.24
C ASP A 310 -12.07 10.74 -22.19
N GLU A 311 -11.09 9.85 -22.06
CA GLU A 311 -10.98 8.63 -22.86
C GLU A 311 -11.88 7.49 -22.36
N ALA A 312 -12.00 7.31 -21.04
CA ALA A 312 -12.54 6.08 -20.45
C ALA A 312 -13.93 6.22 -19.83
N VAL A 313 -14.42 7.44 -19.55
CA VAL A 313 -15.71 7.61 -18.86
C VAL A 313 -16.87 7.00 -19.68
N THR A 314 -17.65 6.14 -19.04
CA THR A 314 -18.81 5.46 -19.63
C THR A 314 -20.12 5.98 -19.08
N GLU A 315 -20.14 6.39 -17.80
CA GLU A 315 -21.36 6.85 -17.09
C GLU A 315 -21.90 8.17 -17.70
N PRO A 316 -23.14 8.20 -18.21
CA PRO A 316 -23.69 9.39 -18.83
C PRO A 316 -23.76 10.61 -17.91
N MET A 317 -24.08 10.41 -16.63
CA MET A 317 -24.17 11.51 -15.66
C MET A 317 -22.80 12.09 -15.31
N ALA A 318 -21.74 11.31 -15.45
CA ALA A 318 -20.38 11.82 -15.30
C ALA A 318 -19.92 12.69 -16.48
N LYS A 319 -20.65 12.69 -17.61
CA LYS A 319 -20.39 13.56 -18.78
C LYS A 319 -21.10 14.92 -18.70
N VAL A 320 -21.86 15.16 -17.66
CA VAL A 320 -22.54 16.46 -17.46
C VAL A 320 -21.50 17.54 -17.23
N LYS A 321 -21.72 18.73 -17.84
CA LYS A 321 -20.81 19.87 -17.71
C LYS A 321 -20.59 20.24 -16.24
N GLY A 322 -19.35 20.35 -15.84
CA GLY A 322 -18.91 20.71 -14.46
C GLY A 322 -18.80 19.50 -13.52
N PHE A 323 -19.22 18.29 -13.93
CA PHE A 323 -19.08 17.10 -13.09
C PHE A 323 -17.62 16.68 -12.93
N LYS A 324 -16.86 16.68 -14.01
CA LYS A 324 -15.42 16.31 -14.00
C LYS A 324 -14.64 17.16 -13.00
N GLU A 325 -14.81 18.47 -13.06
CA GLU A 325 -14.15 19.43 -12.20
C GLU A 325 -14.55 19.21 -10.73
N TRP A 326 -15.86 19.11 -10.46
CA TRP A 326 -16.38 18.84 -9.11
C TRP A 326 -15.85 17.52 -8.53
N TYR A 327 -15.85 16.45 -9.34
CA TYR A 327 -15.41 15.12 -8.91
C TYR A 327 -13.91 15.14 -8.58
N PHE A 328 -13.13 15.77 -9.44
CA PHE A 328 -11.70 15.86 -9.29
C PHE A 328 -11.27 16.75 -8.11
N ASP A 329 -11.92 17.89 -7.93
CA ASP A 329 -11.72 18.76 -6.75
C ASP A 329 -12.01 18.01 -5.44
N GLY A 330 -12.98 17.09 -5.46
CA GLY A 330 -13.26 16.18 -4.36
C GLY A 330 -12.07 15.26 -4.04
N ILE A 331 -11.49 14.64 -5.07
CA ILE A 331 -10.33 13.75 -4.91
C ILE A 331 -9.13 14.52 -4.34
N LEU A 332 -8.81 15.70 -4.88
CA LEU A 332 -7.67 16.49 -4.39
C LEU A 332 -7.84 16.94 -2.94
N ARG A 333 -9.06 17.32 -2.55
CA ARG A 333 -9.39 17.67 -1.17
C ARG A 333 -9.21 16.49 -0.22
N ASP A 334 -9.67 15.32 -0.64
CA ASP A 334 -9.50 14.08 0.11
C ASP A 334 -8.03 13.66 0.19
N THR A 335 -7.27 13.82 -0.90
CA THR A 335 -5.81 13.58 -0.93
C THR A 335 -5.11 14.37 0.18
N ALA A 336 -5.39 15.67 0.29
CA ALA A 336 -4.79 16.50 1.34
C ALA A 336 -5.22 16.04 2.75
N GLY A 337 -6.51 15.71 2.93
CA GLY A 337 -7.03 15.24 4.21
C GLY A 337 -6.43 13.90 4.63
N TYR A 338 -6.41 12.92 3.74
CA TYR A 338 -5.84 11.60 4.05
C TYR A 338 -4.31 11.62 4.15
N ALA A 339 -3.62 12.51 3.44
CA ALA A 339 -2.19 12.73 3.68
C ALA A 339 -1.93 13.18 5.13
N GLY A 340 -2.75 14.12 5.65
CA GLY A 340 -2.69 14.52 7.06
C GLY A 340 -2.94 13.35 8.03
N THR A 341 -3.92 12.48 7.72
CA THR A 341 -4.18 11.32 8.60
C THR A 341 -3.05 10.30 8.59
N GLU A 342 -2.40 10.11 7.45
CA GLU A 342 -1.21 9.24 7.35
C GLU A 342 -0.03 9.82 8.12
N LEU A 343 0.22 11.12 8.01
CA LEU A 343 1.26 11.81 8.78
C LEU A 343 1.03 11.61 10.29
N HIS A 344 -0.19 11.84 10.79
CA HIS A 344 -0.48 11.67 12.21
C HIS A 344 -0.34 10.21 12.68
N ARG A 345 -0.89 9.23 11.93
CA ARG A 345 -0.78 7.83 12.36
C ARG A 345 0.65 7.33 12.43
N ARG A 346 1.54 7.84 11.56
CA ARG A 346 2.94 7.41 11.47
C ARG A 346 3.89 8.17 12.39
N THR A 347 3.44 9.27 12.99
CA THR A 347 4.21 10.02 14.00
C THR A 347 3.74 9.73 15.41
N VAL A 348 2.43 9.76 15.67
CA VAL A 348 1.89 9.61 17.04
C VAL A 348 1.14 8.29 17.25
N GLY A 349 0.72 7.60 16.19
CA GLY A 349 -0.02 6.34 16.28
C GLY A 349 0.86 5.16 16.74
N MET A 350 0.27 3.97 16.76
CA MET A 350 0.93 2.74 17.23
C MET A 350 2.17 2.35 16.40
N ALA A 351 2.17 2.68 15.09
CA ALA A 351 3.19 2.25 14.13
C ALA A 351 3.95 3.45 13.52
N ASN A 352 4.87 4.01 14.30
CA ASN A 352 5.69 5.13 13.84
C ASN A 352 6.59 4.75 12.65
N VAL A 353 6.82 5.72 11.75
CA VAL A 353 7.63 5.52 10.56
C VAL A 353 9.13 5.61 10.87
N VAL A 354 9.91 4.70 10.27
CA VAL A 354 11.36 4.67 10.49
C VAL A 354 12.08 5.91 9.95
N ASP A 355 11.53 6.57 8.95
CA ASP A 355 12.05 7.81 8.36
C ASP A 355 12.26 8.89 9.43
N VAL A 356 11.37 8.97 10.41
CA VAL A 356 11.41 9.94 11.51
C VAL A 356 12.05 9.35 12.76
N THR A 357 11.69 8.11 13.14
CA THR A 357 12.21 7.51 14.39
C THR A 357 13.72 7.22 14.37
N THR A 358 14.34 7.16 13.20
CA THR A 358 15.79 6.98 13.03
C THR A 358 16.59 8.28 13.12
N ILE A 359 15.95 9.44 13.18
CA ILE A 359 16.61 10.74 13.32
C ILE A 359 17.30 10.78 14.69
N LYS A 360 18.63 10.93 14.68
CA LYS A 360 19.45 10.86 15.90
C LYS A 360 19.54 12.18 16.66
N ASP A 361 19.46 13.30 15.95
CA ASP A 361 19.47 14.64 16.56
C ASP A 361 18.09 14.92 17.16
N GLU A 362 18.04 15.06 18.49
CA GLU A 362 16.76 15.24 19.22
C GLU A 362 15.99 16.49 18.79
N LYS A 363 16.69 17.59 18.46
CA LYS A 363 16.03 18.83 18.00
C LYS A 363 15.44 18.67 16.60
N LYS A 364 16.18 18.01 15.70
CA LYS A 364 15.71 17.73 14.35
C LYS A 364 14.55 16.72 14.38
N ARG A 365 14.63 15.70 15.24
CA ARG A 365 13.53 14.77 15.45
C ARG A 365 12.28 15.45 16.01
N LEU A 366 12.45 16.32 16.99
CA LEU A 366 11.35 17.12 17.57
C LEU A 366 10.61 17.95 16.51
N LEU A 367 11.34 18.47 15.52
CA LEU A 367 10.76 19.27 14.42
C LEU A 367 10.12 18.40 13.34
N ALA A 368 10.62 17.20 13.11
CA ALA A 368 10.10 16.26 12.11
C ALA A 368 8.82 15.57 12.57
N GLU A 369 8.66 15.34 13.87
CA GLU A 369 7.45 14.80 14.49
C GLU A 369 6.43 15.89 14.88
#